data_613a214b4d784afe772af541277b10d6
#
_entry.id   613a214b4d784afe772af541277b10d6
#
_cell.length_a   1.000
_cell.length_b   1.000
_cell.length_c   1.000
_cell.angle_alpha   90.00
_cell.angle_beta   90.00
_cell.angle_gamma   90.00
#
_symmetry.space_group_name_H-M   'P 1'
#
loop_
_entity.id
_entity.type
_entity.pdbx_description
1 polymer ?
#
loop_
_entity_poly.entity_id
_entity_poly.type
_entity_poly.pdbx_seq_one_letter_code
_entity_poly.pdbx_strand_id
1 'polypeptide(L)'
;QNKKTSLVMGVSGGIDSSVVSTLSAMTRLKTIPIVMSIKNKDMLALEHAWWLEEKFSNVSKRVVNLEKIFHEFENASKYLGADSEHAFANSRSRLRMMMLYQVATSTNGLVVGTGNKVEDFGVGFYTKYGDGGVDISPIADCMKSTVFKMAHYLNILQDIQDAPPTDGLWDDGRTDEDQIGMTYDDLEKAMVQHELGAIVTVPQELEKLDIYRKIRKQNKHKMVPIPV
;
A
#
# COMPACT_ATOMS: atom_id res chain seq x y z
N GLN A 1 15.29 20.88 -15.50
CA GLN A 1 14.52 19.87 -14.76
C GLN A 1 13.06 20.31 -14.71
N ASN A 2 12.16 19.51 -15.30
CA ASN A 2 10.73 19.78 -15.25
C ASN A 2 10.25 19.65 -13.79
N LYS A 3 9.84 20.79 -13.21
CA LYS A 3 9.25 20.77 -11.86
C LYS A 3 7.92 20.02 -11.92
N LYS A 4 7.82 18.92 -11.19
CA LYS A 4 6.55 18.23 -10.97
C LYS A 4 5.60 19.12 -10.16
N THR A 5 4.33 19.12 -10.52
CA THR A 5 3.34 20.08 -10.00
C THR A 5 2.21 19.43 -9.21
N SER A 6 2.11 18.10 -9.24
CA SER A 6 1.09 17.37 -8.49
C SER A 6 1.62 16.07 -7.89
N LEU A 7 0.96 15.64 -6.80
CA LEU A 7 1.15 14.37 -6.12
C LEU A 7 -0.11 13.53 -6.33
N VAL A 8 0.04 12.32 -6.83
CA VAL A 8 -1.07 11.41 -7.16
C VAL A 8 -0.91 10.12 -6.37
N MET A 9 -1.93 9.70 -5.66
CA MET A 9 -1.89 8.47 -4.85
C MET A 9 -3.24 7.76 -4.81
N GLY A 10 -3.20 6.45 -4.62
CA GLY A 10 -4.37 5.67 -4.27
C GLY A 10 -4.74 5.85 -2.79
N VAL A 11 -6.02 5.97 -2.50
CA VAL A 11 -6.55 5.93 -1.13
C VAL A 11 -7.38 4.66 -1.00
N SER A 12 -6.91 3.75 -0.15
CA SER A 12 -7.54 2.44 0.07
C SER A 12 -8.50 2.42 1.28
N GLY A 13 -8.46 3.46 2.12
CA GLY A 13 -9.12 3.47 3.43
C GLY A 13 -8.28 2.83 4.54
N GLY A 14 -7.11 2.28 4.23
CA GLY A 14 -6.13 1.82 5.22
C GLY A 14 -5.28 2.96 5.77
N ILE A 15 -4.67 2.73 6.93
CA ILE A 15 -3.94 3.74 7.70
C ILE A 15 -2.75 4.33 6.94
N ASP A 16 -1.98 3.51 6.20
CA ASP A 16 -0.80 3.96 5.44
C ASP A 16 -1.19 4.95 4.35
N SER A 17 -2.18 4.60 3.53
CA SER A 17 -2.67 5.48 2.46
C SER A 17 -3.24 6.79 3.00
N SER A 18 -3.86 6.74 4.18
CA SER A 18 -4.44 7.91 4.84
C SER A 18 -3.36 8.85 5.40
N VAL A 19 -2.31 8.30 5.99
CA VAL A 19 -1.13 9.08 6.45
C VAL A 19 -0.44 9.72 5.26
N VAL A 20 -0.12 8.95 4.21
CA VAL A 20 0.60 9.46 3.04
C VAL A 20 -0.17 10.55 2.31
N SER A 21 -1.48 10.37 2.11
CA SER A 21 -2.31 11.37 1.43
C SER A 21 -2.43 12.66 2.25
N THR A 22 -2.49 12.55 3.59
CA THR A 22 -2.48 13.71 4.49
C THR A 22 -1.14 14.45 4.45
N LEU A 23 -0.02 13.75 4.55
CA LEU A 23 1.31 14.33 4.41
C LEU A 23 1.50 15.02 3.06
N SER A 24 1.01 14.39 1.99
CA SER A 24 1.03 14.97 0.65
C SER A 24 0.25 16.27 0.57
N ALA A 25 -0.95 16.33 1.17
CA ALA A 25 -1.77 17.54 1.24
C ALA A 25 -1.06 18.68 2.02
N MET A 26 -0.35 18.35 3.10
CA MET A 26 0.41 19.31 3.90
C MET A 26 1.57 19.98 3.14
N THR A 27 2.06 19.38 2.05
CA THR A 27 3.11 19.99 1.20
C THR A 27 2.64 21.24 0.46
N ARG A 28 1.34 21.48 0.38
CA ARG A 28 0.68 22.52 -0.41
C ARG A 28 0.83 22.36 -1.94
N LEU A 29 1.45 21.31 -2.42
CA LEU A 29 1.40 20.91 -3.83
C LEU A 29 0.00 20.40 -4.16
N LYS A 30 -0.42 20.54 -5.43
CA LYS A 30 -1.68 19.94 -5.88
C LYS A 30 -1.67 18.45 -5.57
N THR A 31 -2.60 18.00 -4.74
CA THR A 31 -2.70 16.61 -4.27
C THR A 31 -3.97 15.99 -4.82
N ILE A 32 -3.82 14.83 -5.47
CA ILE A 32 -4.91 14.13 -6.15
C ILE A 32 -5.04 12.72 -5.55
N PRO A 33 -5.75 12.57 -4.44
CA PRO A 33 -6.11 11.25 -3.91
C PRO A 33 -7.17 10.62 -4.80
N ILE A 34 -6.97 9.34 -5.16
CA ILE A 34 -7.88 8.59 -6.04
C ILE A 34 -8.41 7.38 -5.30
N VAL A 35 -9.74 7.31 -5.16
CA VAL A 35 -10.44 6.11 -4.70
C VAL A 35 -10.80 5.27 -5.92
N MET A 36 -10.34 4.03 -5.96
CA MET A 36 -10.45 3.11 -7.10
C MET A 36 -11.10 1.81 -6.68
N SER A 37 -12.43 1.72 -6.81
CA SER A 37 -13.17 0.50 -6.45
C SER A 37 -13.08 -0.55 -7.56
N ILE A 38 -12.83 -1.80 -7.14
CA ILE A 38 -13.00 -3.02 -7.92
C ILE A 38 -13.70 -4.02 -7.01
N LYS A 39 -14.93 -4.42 -7.32
CA LYS A 39 -15.82 -5.29 -6.52
C LYS A 39 -16.41 -4.60 -5.27
N ASN A 40 -15.64 -4.01 -4.38
CA ASN A 40 -16.11 -3.49 -3.10
C ASN A 40 -16.25 -1.96 -3.10
N LYS A 41 -17.18 -1.44 -2.30
CA LYS A 41 -17.27 -0.01 -2.01
C LYS A 41 -16.42 0.29 -0.78
N ASP A 42 -15.30 0.94 -0.99
CA ASP A 42 -14.37 1.33 0.08
C ASP A 42 -14.89 2.61 0.77
N MET A 43 -15.83 2.46 1.73
CA MET A 43 -16.45 3.61 2.40
C MET A 43 -15.41 4.45 3.15
N LEU A 44 -14.49 3.82 3.90
CA LEU A 44 -13.43 4.53 4.61
C LEU A 44 -12.50 5.31 3.66
N ALA A 45 -12.24 4.77 2.47
CA ALA A 45 -11.47 5.49 1.44
C ALA A 45 -12.20 6.75 0.95
N LEU A 46 -13.50 6.66 0.73
CA LEU A 46 -14.34 7.79 0.31
C LEU A 46 -14.42 8.85 1.40
N GLU A 47 -14.69 8.45 2.63
CA GLU A 47 -14.77 9.36 3.79
C GLU A 47 -13.46 10.10 4.02
N HIS A 48 -12.32 9.40 3.96
CA HIS A 48 -11.03 10.03 4.07
C HIS A 48 -10.72 11.00 2.92
N ALA A 49 -11.07 10.62 1.69
CA ALA A 49 -10.87 11.50 0.54
C ALA A 49 -11.71 12.78 0.62
N TRP A 50 -12.94 12.69 1.14
CA TRP A 50 -13.76 13.88 1.44
C TRP A 50 -13.18 14.71 2.55
N TRP A 51 -12.79 14.10 3.67
CA TRP A 51 -12.13 14.78 4.78
C TRP A 51 -10.88 15.55 4.35
N LEU A 52 -10.06 14.97 3.48
CA LEU A 52 -8.88 15.64 2.91
C LEU A 52 -9.28 16.88 2.09
N GLU A 53 -10.26 16.75 1.21
CA GLU A 53 -10.69 17.86 0.33
C GLU A 53 -11.34 19.00 1.11
N GLU A 54 -12.05 18.72 2.21
CA GLU A 54 -12.58 19.73 3.11
C GLU A 54 -11.48 20.44 3.91
N LYS A 55 -10.47 19.71 4.35
CA LYS A 55 -9.40 20.23 5.22
C LYS A 55 -8.30 20.97 4.46
N PHE A 56 -8.06 20.64 3.20
CA PHE A 56 -6.92 21.15 2.43
C PHE A 56 -7.35 21.68 1.06
N SER A 57 -7.19 22.99 0.83
CA SER A 57 -7.59 23.67 -0.42
C SER A 57 -6.79 23.23 -1.67
N ASN A 58 -5.65 22.58 -1.50
CA ASN A 58 -4.82 22.05 -2.59
C ASN A 58 -5.15 20.60 -2.96
N VAL A 59 -6.14 20.00 -2.32
CA VAL A 59 -6.62 18.63 -2.60
C VAL A 59 -7.75 18.66 -3.62
N SER A 60 -7.73 17.72 -4.56
CA SER A 60 -8.80 17.48 -5.54
C SER A 60 -9.00 15.98 -5.68
N LYS A 61 -9.89 15.41 -4.90
CA LYS A 61 -10.18 13.97 -4.91
C LYS A 61 -10.74 13.50 -6.25
N ARG A 62 -10.48 12.26 -6.57
CA ARG A 62 -11.06 11.55 -7.70
C ARG A 62 -11.65 10.22 -7.24
N VAL A 63 -12.74 9.83 -7.86
CA VAL A 63 -13.38 8.52 -7.60
C VAL A 63 -13.62 7.84 -8.95
N VAL A 64 -13.19 6.60 -9.07
CA VAL A 64 -13.40 5.82 -10.29
C VAL A 64 -13.75 4.37 -9.95
N ASN A 65 -14.75 3.83 -10.65
CA ASN A 65 -15.08 2.40 -10.59
C ASN A 65 -14.36 1.69 -11.75
N LEU A 66 -13.49 0.75 -11.41
CA LEU A 66 -12.70 -0.04 -12.35
C LEU A 66 -13.26 -1.45 -12.57
N GLU A 67 -14.40 -1.78 -11.95
CA GLU A 67 -14.98 -3.12 -11.97
C GLU A 67 -15.23 -3.64 -13.40
N LYS A 68 -15.85 -2.83 -14.25
CA LYS A 68 -16.13 -3.22 -15.64
C LYS A 68 -14.84 -3.51 -16.43
N ILE A 69 -13.83 -2.66 -16.25
CA ILE A 69 -12.52 -2.83 -16.93
C ILE A 69 -11.86 -4.11 -16.45
N PHE A 70 -11.89 -4.35 -15.13
CA PHE A 70 -11.29 -5.55 -14.54
C PHE A 70 -12.03 -6.83 -14.96
N HIS A 71 -13.36 -6.79 -15.04
CA HIS A 71 -14.15 -7.93 -15.52
C HIS A 71 -13.79 -8.33 -16.96
N GLU A 72 -13.61 -7.37 -17.86
CA GLU A 72 -13.16 -7.66 -19.24
C GLU A 72 -11.75 -8.26 -19.25
N PHE A 73 -10.85 -7.79 -18.38
CA PHE A 73 -9.54 -8.37 -18.20
C PHE A 73 -9.61 -9.81 -17.68
N GLU A 74 -10.47 -10.11 -16.70
CA GLU A 74 -10.71 -11.46 -16.19
C GLU A 74 -11.17 -12.41 -17.31
N ASN A 75 -12.14 -11.97 -18.13
CA ASN A 75 -12.66 -12.75 -19.25
C ASN A 75 -11.56 -13.09 -20.27
N ALA A 76 -10.74 -12.12 -20.64
CA ALA A 76 -9.62 -12.32 -21.55
C ALA A 76 -8.57 -13.27 -20.95
N SER A 77 -8.29 -13.16 -19.66
CA SER A 77 -7.32 -14.01 -18.95
C SER A 77 -7.81 -15.47 -18.86
N LYS A 78 -9.08 -15.68 -18.56
CA LYS A 78 -9.71 -17.02 -18.52
C LYS A 78 -9.67 -17.69 -19.89
N TYR A 79 -9.88 -16.94 -20.96
CA TYR A 79 -9.74 -17.46 -22.33
C TYR A 79 -8.34 -18.02 -22.60
N LEU A 80 -7.31 -17.48 -21.95
CA LEU A 80 -5.92 -17.97 -22.04
C LEU A 80 -5.60 -19.07 -21.02
N GLY A 81 -6.59 -19.54 -20.24
CA GLY A 81 -6.38 -20.50 -19.14
C GLY A 81 -5.62 -19.92 -17.93
N ALA A 82 -5.63 -18.59 -17.76
CA ALA A 82 -4.95 -17.89 -16.67
C ALA A 82 -6.00 -17.32 -15.69
N ASP A 83 -6.54 -18.18 -14.80
CA ASP A 83 -7.69 -17.91 -13.94
C ASP A 83 -7.39 -18.03 -12.43
N SER A 84 -6.12 -18.02 -12.04
CA SER A 84 -5.72 -18.07 -10.64
C SER A 84 -6.18 -16.81 -9.86
N GLU A 85 -6.90 -17.00 -8.75
CA GLU A 85 -7.37 -15.89 -7.90
C GLU A 85 -6.19 -15.04 -7.36
N HIS A 86 -5.09 -15.68 -6.99
CA HIS A 86 -3.86 -14.96 -6.60
C HIS A 86 -3.31 -14.08 -7.74
N ALA A 87 -3.34 -14.55 -8.99
CA ALA A 87 -2.95 -13.76 -10.14
C ALA A 87 -3.90 -12.57 -10.36
N PHE A 88 -5.21 -12.77 -10.17
CA PHE A 88 -6.19 -11.69 -10.25
C PHE A 88 -6.02 -10.66 -9.13
N ALA A 89 -5.72 -11.06 -7.89
CA ALA A 89 -5.39 -10.15 -6.81
C ALA A 89 -4.24 -9.19 -7.20
N ASN A 90 -3.13 -9.75 -7.70
CA ASN A 90 -2.01 -8.96 -8.20
C ASN A 90 -2.39 -8.07 -9.41
N SER A 91 -3.28 -8.55 -10.28
CA SER A 91 -3.72 -7.76 -11.45
C SER A 91 -4.64 -6.60 -11.05
N ARG A 92 -5.43 -6.73 -9.98
CA ARG A 92 -6.18 -5.61 -9.39
C ARG A 92 -5.25 -4.48 -8.93
N SER A 93 -4.16 -4.82 -8.24
CA SER A 93 -3.13 -3.85 -7.82
C SER A 93 -2.46 -3.18 -9.03
N ARG A 94 -2.11 -3.95 -10.08
CA ARG A 94 -1.49 -3.40 -11.30
C ARG A 94 -2.43 -2.49 -12.09
N LEU A 95 -3.72 -2.80 -12.16
CA LEU A 95 -4.72 -1.94 -12.80
C LEU A 95 -4.83 -0.58 -12.09
N ARG A 96 -4.81 -0.59 -10.74
CA ARG A 96 -4.79 0.65 -9.96
C ARG A 96 -3.51 1.45 -10.23
N MET A 97 -2.34 0.82 -10.23
CA MET A 97 -1.07 1.48 -10.57
C MET A 97 -1.11 2.12 -11.95
N MET A 98 -1.59 1.41 -12.97
CA MET A 98 -1.72 1.94 -14.33
C MET A 98 -2.60 3.20 -14.36
N MET A 99 -3.71 3.23 -13.62
CA MET A 99 -4.59 4.40 -13.50
C MET A 99 -3.89 5.57 -12.80
N LEU A 100 -3.12 5.31 -11.73
CA LEU A 100 -2.36 6.34 -11.03
C LEU A 100 -1.33 7.01 -11.96
N TYR A 101 -0.57 6.23 -12.72
CA TYR A 101 0.41 6.77 -13.67
C TYR A 101 -0.24 7.51 -14.84
N GLN A 102 -1.42 7.07 -15.31
CA GLN A 102 -2.19 7.79 -16.32
C GLN A 102 -2.55 9.21 -15.84
N VAL A 103 -3.03 9.31 -14.59
CA VAL A 103 -3.38 10.61 -14.00
C VAL A 103 -2.12 11.44 -13.72
N ALA A 104 -1.07 10.84 -13.13
CA ALA A 104 0.17 11.53 -12.81
C ALA A 104 0.81 12.13 -14.07
N THR A 105 0.91 11.37 -15.15
CA THR A 105 1.45 11.87 -16.43
C THR A 105 0.59 13.00 -16.98
N SER A 106 -0.73 12.87 -16.95
CA SER A 106 -1.67 13.89 -17.47
C SER A 106 -1.66 15.18 -16.66
N THR A 107 -1.20 15.14 -15.40
CA THR A 107 -1.18 16.30 -14.50
C THR A 107 0.24 16.79 -14.18
N ASN A 108 1.25 16.33 -14.91
CA ASN A 108 2.67 16.57 -14.63
C ASN A 108 3.04 16.24 -13.17
N GLY A 109 2.53 15.13 -12.67
CA GLY A 109 2.67 14.68 -11.29
C GLY A 109 3.67 13.56 -11.08
N LEU A 110 3.76 13.13 -9.81
CA LEU A 110 4.43 11.92 -9.35
C LEU A 110 3.42 10.99 -8.70
N VAL A 111 3.60 9.69 -8.88
CA VAL A 111 2.87 8.66 -8.13
C VAL A 111 3.53 8.49 -6.77
N VAL A 112 2.73 8.68 -5.71
CA VAL A 112 3.19 8.57 -4.33
C VAL A 112 2.76 7.21 -3.78
N GLY A 113 3.74 6.42 -3.37
CA GLY A 113 3.56 5.11 -2.75
C GLY A 113 3.18 5.20 -1.28
N THR A 114 2.49 4.18 -0.81
CA THR A 114 1.97 4.09 0.55
C THR A 114 2.61 2.96 1.36
N GLY A 115 3.65 2.32 0.82
CA GLY A 115 4.37 1.24 1.47
C GLY A 115 5.22 1.73 2.63
N ASN A 116 5.16 1.02 3.75
CA ASN A 116 5.95 1.28 4.95
C ASN A 116 7.19 0.38 5.02
N LYS A 117 8.09 0.70 5.96
CA LYS A 117 9.37 0.00 6.09
C LYS A 117 9.22 -1.51 6.28
N VAL A 118 8.28 -1.93 7.09
CA VAL A 118 8.16 -3.33 7.53
C VAL A 118 7.59 -4.21 6.43
N GLU A 119 6.53 -3.74 5.79
CA GLU A 119 5.83 -4.47 4.73
C GLU A 119 6.65 -4.50 3.45
N ASP A 120 6.95 -3.35 2.88
CA ASP A 120 7.56 -3.27 1.55
C ASP A 120 9.05 -3.63 1.58
N PHE A 121 9.80 -3.00 2.49
CA PHE A 121 11.26 -3.11 2.53
C PHE A 121 11.76 -4.20 3.50
N GLY A 122 10.90 -4.61 4.45
CA GLY A 122 11.11 -5.73 5.34
C GLY A 122 10.87 -7.07 4.66
N VAL A 123 9.63 -7.38 4.39
CA VAL A 123 9.20 -8.70 3.89
C VAL A 123 8.78 -8.72 2.41
N GLY A 124 8.67 -7.57 1.74
CA GLY A 124 8.23 -7.47 0.34
C GLY A 124 6.76 -7.85 0.16
N PHE A 125 5.92 -7.42 1.10
CA PHE A 125 4.49 -7.66 1.11
C PHE A 125 3.77 -6.64 0.23
N TYR A 126 3.98 -6.72 -1.07
CA TYR A 126 3.37 -5.88 -2.10
C TYR A 126 3.38 -6.58 -3.46
N THR A 127 2.60 -6.08 -4.39
CA THR A 127 2.61 -6.52 -5.78
C THR A 127 3.69 -5.77 -6.58
N LYS A 128 4.66 -6.50 -7.11
CA LYS A 128 5.66 -5.93 -8.02
C LYS A 128 4.96 -5.33 -9.24
N TYR A 129 5.26 -4.05 -9.54
CA TYR A 129 4.58 -3.28 -10.59
C TYR A 129 3.08 -3.06 -10.37
N GLY A 130 2.61 -3.22 -9.13
CA GLY A 130 1.30 -2.80 -8.66
C GLY A 130 1.48 -1.64 -7.68
N ASP A 131 1.10 -1.85 -6.43
CA ASP A 131 1.32 -0.91 -5.33
C ASP A 131 2.81 -0.60 -5.06
N GLY A 132 3.73 -1.53 -5.40
CA GLY A 132 5.17 -1.25 -5.41
C GLY A 132 5.67 -0.45 -6.62
N GLY A 133 4.83 -0.14 -7.60
CA GLY A 133 5.16 0.68 -8.78
C GLY A 133 4.87 2.15 -8.53
N VAL A 134 5.83 2.88 -7.97
CA VAL A 134 5.66 4.28 -7.53
C VAL A 134 6.91 5.11 -7.82
N ASP A 135 6.78 6.44 -7.82
CA ASP A 135 7.90 7.36 -8.03
C ASP A 135 8.59 7.77 -6.74
N ILE A 136 7.84 7.89 -5.64
CA ILE A 136 8.34 8.24 -4.29
C ILE A 136 7.57 7.48 -3.22
N SER A 137 8.22 7.20 -2.10
CA SER A 137 7.65 6.47 -0.95
C SER A 137 7.92 7.21 0.36
N PRO A 138 7.04 8.14 0.78
CA PRO A 138 7.29 9.04 1.91
C PRO A 138 7.43 8.35 3.27
N ILE A 139 6.85 7.16 3.46
CA ILE A 139 6.89 6.40 4.71
C ILE A 139 7.73 5.11 4.62
N ALA A 140 8.58 5.01 3.59
CA ALA A 140 9.45 3.85 3.37
C ALA A 140 10.39 3.52 4.54
N ASP A 141 10.77 4.52 5.32
CA ASP A 141 11.64 4.39 6.51
C ASP A 141 10.85 4.30 7.82
N CYS A 142 9.50 4.35 7.77
CA CYS A 142 8.65 4.31 8.94
C CYS A 142 8.21 2.88 9.26
N MET A 143 8.40 2.47 10.52
CA MET A 143 7.79 1.25 11.05
C MET A 143 6.27 1.39 11.10
N LYS A 144 5.51 0.30 11.07
CA LYS A 144 4.04 0.31 11.15
C LYS A 144 3.55 1.00 12.43
N SER A 145 4.19 0.72 13.56
CA SER A 145 3.93 1.40 14.84
C SER A 145 4.14 2.92 14.76
N THR A 146 5.08 3.38 13.97
CA THR A 146 5.30 4.81 13.71
C THR A 146 4.17 5.39 12.86
N VAL A 147 3.69 4.65 11.85
CA VAL A 147 2.56 5.09 11.01
C VAL A 147 1.29 5.27 11.85
N PHE A 148 1.00 4.37 12.79
CA PHE A 148 -0.11 4.53 13.74
C PHE A 148 0.02 5.80 14.58
N LYS A 149 1.22 6.08 15.12
CA LYS A 149 1.48 7.32 15.88
C LYS A 149 1.29 8.57 15.02
N MET A 150 1.73 8.52 13.76
CA MET A 150 1.52 9.61 12.81
C MET A 150 0.04 9.82 12.50
N ALA A 151 -0.73 8.75 12.30
CA ALA A 151 -2.18 8.82 12.07
C ALA A 151 -2.90 9.51 13.22
N HIS A 152 -2.56 9.15 14.45
CA HIS A 152 -3.10 9.79 15.66
C HIS A 152 -2.73 11.28 15.73
N TYR A 153 -1.46 11.62 15.51
CA TYR A 153 -0.99 13.00 15.53
C TYR A 153 -1.64 13.88 14.44
N LEU A 154 -1.88 13.31 13.26
CA LEU A 154 -2.50 13.98 12.11
C LEU A 154 -4.04 14.10 12.25
N ASN A 155 -4.63 13.51 13.29
CA ASN A 155 -6.07 13.42 13.51
C ASN A 155 -6.80 12.78 12.32
N ILE A 156 -6.24 11.67 11.80
CA ILE A 156 -6.91 10.84 10.82
C ILE A 156 -8.17 10.24 11.44
N LEU A 157 -9.22 10.04 10.62
CA LEU A 157 -10.51 9.51 11.05
C LEU A 157 -10.33 8.28 11.95
N GLN A 158 -11.04 8.26 13.11
CA GLN A 158 -10.89 7.21 14.12
C GLN A 158 -11.21 5.83 13.55
N ASP A 159 -12.24 5.73 12.71
CA ASP A 159 -12.63 4.46 12.08
C ASP A 159 -11.52 3.85 11.21
N ILE A 160 -10.64 4.67 10.64
CA ILE A 160 -9.45 4.20 9.91
C ILE A 160 -8.37 3.73 10.88
N GLN A 161 -8.20 4.43 12.02
CA GLN A 161 -7.20 4.02 13.01
C GLN A 161 -7.58 2.70 13.72
N ASP A 162 -8.88 2.44 13.87
CA ASP A 162 -9.42 1.24 14.53
C ASP A 162 -9.60 0.06 13.56
N ALA A 163 -9.58 0.32 12.25
CA ALA A 163 -9.71 -0.73 11.25
C ALA A 163 -8.49 -1.66 11.24
N PRO A 164 -8.68 -2.99 11.23
CA PRO A 164 -7.57 -3.93 11.10
C PRO A 164 -6.88 -3.74 9.74
N PRO A 165 -5.53 -3.75 9.69
CA PRO A 165 -4.79 -3.66 8.43
C PRO A 165 -5.14 -4.81 7.48
N THR A 166 -5.48 -4.49 6.24
CA THR A 166 -5.78 -5.45 5.18
C THR A 166 -5.38 -4.89 3.82
N ASP A 167 -4.86 -5.75 2.94
CA ASP A 167 -4.50 -5.38 1.57
C ASP A 167 -5.73 -5.19 0.65
N GLY A 168 -6.93 -5.58 1.12
CA GLY A 168 -8.19 -5.44 0.38
C GLY A 168 -8.22 -6.19 -0.96
N LEU A 169 -7.34 -7.17 -1.14
CA LEU A 169 -7.24 -7.97 -2.38
C LEU A 169 -8.04 -9.27 -2.33
N TRP A 170 -8.51 -9.67 -1.15
CA TRP A 170 -9.22 -10.92 -0.91
C TRP A 170 -10.66 -10.68 -0.46
N ASP A 171 -11.56 -11.60 -0.85
CA ASP A 171 -12.99 -11.49 -0.55
C ASP A 171 -13.36 -12.13 0.80
N ASP A 172 -12.41 -12.77 1.52
CA ASP A 172 -12.62 -13.49 2.77
C ASP A 172 -12.32 -12.68 4.05
N GLY A 173 -11.90 -11.41 3.88
CA GLY A 173 -11.67 -10.49 4.99
C GLY A 173 -10.41 -10.77 5.82
N ARG A 174 -9.49 -11.60 5.31
CA ARG A 174 -8.21 -11.86 6.00
C ARG A 174 -7.42 -10.58 6.20
N THR A 175 -6.75 -10.49 7.36
CA THR A 175 -5.87 -9.38 7.69
C THR A 175 -4.45 -9.58 7.13
N ASP A 176 -3.66 -8.52 7.13
CA ASP A 176 -2.23 -8.62 6.76
C ASP A 176 -1.48 -9.52 7.75
N GLU A 177 -1.79 -9.46 9.05
CA GLU A 177 -1.20 -10.34 10.07
C GLU A 177 -1.53 -11.82 9.83
N ASP A 178 -2.75 -12.12 9.37
CA ASP A 178 -3.14 -13.49 8.97
C ASP A 178 -2.30 -14.01 7.80
N GLN A 179 -2.01 -13.14 6.83
CA GLN A 179 -1.24 -13.47 5.64
C GLN A 179 0.26 -13.59 5.95
N ILE A 180 0.79 -12.73 6.81
CA ILE A 180 2.21 -12.72 7.23
C ILE A 180 2.46 -13.83 8.26
N GLY A 181 1.46 -14.21 9.07
CA GLY A 181 1.56 -15.24 10.09
C GLY A 181 2.16 -14.74 11.41
N MET A 182 2.18 -13.43 11.66
CA MET A 182 2.61 -12.81 12.91
C MET A 182 2.04 -11.41 13.05
N THR A 183 2.03 -10.89 14.30
CA THR A 183 1.65 -9.51 14.60
C THR A 183 2.66 -8.52 14.05
N TYR A 184 2.26 -7.26 13.86
CA TYR A 184 3.18 -6.19 13.45
C TYR A 184 4.29 -5.95 14.48
N ASP A 185 4.01 -6.06 15.77
CA ASP A 185 5.02 -5.93 16.84
C ASP A 185 6.09 -7.02 16.72
N ASP A 186 5.71 -8.27 16.47
CA ASP A 186 6.64 -9.37 16.23
C ASP A 186 7.44 -9.17 14.94
N LEU A 187 6.78 -8.69 13.89
CA LEU A 187 7.39 -8.44 12.59
C LEU A 187 8.45 -7.33 12.66
N GLU A 188 8.14 -6.21 13.32
CA GLU A 188 9.10 -5.12 13.57
C GLU A 188 10.30 -5.60 14.38
N LYS A 189 10.05 -6.37 15.45
CA LYS A 189 11.11 -6.94 16.27
C LYS A 189 12.01 -7.88 15.48
N ALA A 190 11.41 -8.80 14.71
CA ALA A 190 12.15 -9.73 13.86
C ALA A 190 12.97 -9.00 12.79
N MET A 191 12.43 -7.93 12.20
CA MET A 191 13.15 -7.10 11.25
C MET A 191 14.38 -6.45 11.88
N VAL A 192 14.24 -5.83 13.06
CA VAL A 192 15.36 -5.20 13.78
C VAL A 192 16.42 -6.24 14.17
N GLN A 193 16.02 -7.40 14.68
CA GLN A 193 16.93 -8.50 15.01
C GLN A 193 17.69 -8.98 13.75
N HIS A 194 17.03 -9.07 12.61
CA HIS A 194 17.65 -9.44 11.35
C HIS A 194 18.67 -8.39 10.87
N GLU A 195 18.30 -7.10 10.89
CA GLU A 195 19.15 -6.00 10.45
C GLU A 195 20.42 -5.86 11.31
N LEU A 196 20.30 -6.09 12.62
CA LEU A 196 21.42 -6.03 13.56
C LEU A 196 22.27 -7.32 13.58
N GLY A 197 21.84 -8.39 12.90
CA GLY A 197 22.53 -9.69 13.01
C GLY A 197 22.49 -10.28 14.43
N ALA A 198 21.42 -10.00 15.18
CA ALA A 198 21.31 -10.37 16.59
C ALA A 198 21.31 -11.90 16.77
N ILE A 199 21.95 -12.36 17.84
CA ILE A 199 21.86 -13.75 18.30
C ILE A 199 20.59 -13.86 19.16
N VAL A 200 19.59 -14.56 18.64
CA VAL A 200 18.31 -14.77 19.31
C VAL A 200 18.32 -16.14 19.97
N THR A 201 18.12 -16.19 21.30
CA THR A 201 18.14 -17.43 22.09
C THR A 201 16.76 -17.83 22.61
N VAL A 202 15.80 -16.92 22.57
CA VAL A 202 14.41 -17.20 22.99
C VAL A 202 13.69 -17.96 21.86
N PRO A 203 13.18 -19.19 22.11
CA PRO A 203 12.62 -20.03 21.04
C PRO A 203 11.51 -19.36 20.25
N GLN A 204 10.58 -18.66 20.90
CA GLN A 204 9.46 -17.98 20.25
C GLN A 204 9.91 -16.82 19.36
N GLU A 205 10.93 -16.05 19.77
CA GLU A 205 11.50 -14.99 18.97
C GLU A 205 12.28 -15.54 17.76
N LEU A 206 12.97 -16.67 17.96
CA LEU A 206 13.68 -17.35 16.88
C LEU A 206 12.72 -17.85 15.79
N GLU A 207 11.58 -18.42 16.20
CA GLU A 207 10.53 -18.82 15.27
C GLU A 207 10.03 -17.66 14.42
N LYS A 208 9.75 -16.50 15.06
CA LYS A 208 9.29 -15.28 14.35
C LYS A 208 10.38 -14.74 13.40
N LEU A 209 11.63 -14.75 13.83
CA LEU A 209 12.76 -14.35 13.01
C LEU A 209 12.95 -15.26 11.79
N ASP A 210 12.72 -16.57 11.93
CA ASP A 210 12.82 -17.52 10.82
C ASP A 210 11.65 -17.37 9.83
N ILE A 211 10.42 -17.09 10.31
CA ILE A 211 9.28 -16.73 9.44
C ILE A 211 9.63 -15.46 8.65
N TYR A 212 10.09 -14.39 9.32
CA TYR A 212 10.51 -13.15 8.69
C TYR A 212 11.55 -13.39 7.59
N ARG A 213 12.62 -14.12 7.89
CA ARG A 213 13.69 -14.45 6.95
C ARG A 213 13.20 -15.23 5.74
N LYS A 214 12.28 -16.18 5.96
CA LYS A 214 11.68 -16.98 4.92
C LYS A 214 10.87 -16.12 3.94
N ILE A 215 9.98 -15.28 4.45
CA ILE A 215 9.13 -14.39 3.62
C ILE A 215 10.03 -13.40 2.85
N ARG A 216 10.97 -12.75 3.55
CA ARG A 216 11.93 -11.83 2.94
C ARG A 216 12.73 -12.49 1.80
N LYS A 217 13.21 -13.71 2.01
CA LYS A 217 13.95 -14.49 0.99
C LYS A 217 13.09 -14.76 -0.23
N GLN A 218 11.83 -15.17 -0.05
CA GLN A 218 10.89 -15.44 -1.13
C GLN A 218 10.59 -14.20 -1.97
N ASN A 219 10.45 -13.05 -1.30
CA ASN A 219 10.08 -11.77 -1.92
C ASN A 219 11.27 -10.90 -2.34
N LYS A 220 12.50 -11.33 -2.07
CA LYS A 220 13.72 -10.52 -2.34
C LYS A 220 13.78 -9.99 -3.77
N HIS A 221 13.30 -10.76 -4.74
CA HIS A 221 13.26 -10.39 -6.16
C HIS A 221 12.38 -9.17 -6.46
N LYS A 222 11.47 -8.80 -5.54
CA LYS A 222 10.65 -7.59 -5.66
C LYS A 222 11.42 -6.33 -5.21
N MET A 223 12.28 -6.49 -4.19
CA MET A 223 12.96 -5.41 -3.45
C MET A 223 14.33 -5.03 -4.03
N VAL A 224 14.84 -5.77 -5.01
CA VAL A 224 16.14 -5.52 -5.63
C VAL A 224 15.97 -5.04 -7.08
N PRO A 225 16.94 -4.29 -7.63
CA PRO A 225 16.95 -3.96 -9.05
C PRO A 225 16.84 -5.21 -9.93
N ILE A 226 16.33 -5.03 -11.15
CA ILE A 226 16.27 -6.12 -12.13
C ILE A 226 17.71 -6.59 -12.41
N PRO A 227 18.01 -7.88 -12.27
CA PRO A 227 19.34 -8.41 -12.61
C PRO A 227 19.67 -8.15 -14.08
N VAL A 228 20.87 -7.68 -14.34
CA VAL A 228 21.44 -7.48 -15.68
C VAL A 228 22.57 -8.46 -15.89
#